data_9cce72e5f04254855d6003f1b2efca26
#
_entry.id   9cce72e5f04254855d6003f1b2efca26
#
_cell.length_a   1.000
_cell.length_b   1.000
_cell.length_c   1.000
_cell.angle_alpha   90.00
_cell.angle_beta   90.00
_cell.angle_gamma   90.00
#
_symmetry.space_group_name_H-M   'P 1'
#
loop_
_entity.id
_entity.type
_entity.pdbx_description
1 polymer ?
#
loop_
_entity_poly.entity_id
_entity_poly.type
_entity_poly.pdbx_seq_one_letter_code
_entity_poly.pdbx_strand_id
1 'polypeptide(L)'
;MDKIIFFTPITEVIIATYALGYGLLIAQFFYQKKDIKNHLNEICILGFCLTLTISQITNFFFPLNTHFFYLSYTFAVTIIYLNKDKLTTLNKWLFKLILIFIIFLPFKYVLKGNEDLYYHLPKIEFLNQYKIIFGIAHINPSLSFTNGWAHVSSVFNFLNGAEKNLYLSSYVFYVLIILTIYDYIKSSSSNNLRNFLAILILLIIIKFNRLQEFGNDYQSMLLILLSLSLFLKYFSEKGEKKQIINKIIFISFFAFMFRIYAVFLIPMFVILLKERRKLFKIIEKKLLAIIIIAFLSTSLTSFASSGCFFMPIEKTCLDTSKISWSYANNVKGLNLHLKSFNTSYVEYKKDDNNGLSREDWIKNFNWLKYH
;
A
#
# COMPACT_ATOMS: atom_id res chain seq x y z
N MET A 1 13.01 27.26 7.67
CA MET A 1 13.34 25.84 7.80
C MET A 1 12.92 25.27 9.16
N ASP A 2 13.03 26.04 10.23
CA ASP A 2 12.89 25.55 11.61
C ASP A 2 11.47 25.24 12.10
N LYS A 3 10.44 25.91 11.56
CA LYS A 3 9.03 25.62 11.94
C LYS A 3 8.53 24.26 11.40
N ILE A 4 9.03 23.79 10.26
CA ILE A 4 8.61 22.52 9.65
C ILE A 4 9.09 21.33 10.47
N ILE A 5 10.25 21.42 11.12
CA ILE A 5 10.88 20.35 11.90
C ILE A 5 10.03 19.95 13.11
N PHE A 6 9.47 20.92 13.83
CA PHE A 6 8.69 20.68 15.03
C PHE A 6 7.30 20.09 14.76
N PHE A 7 6.68 20.40 13.61
CA PHE A 7 5.33 19.92 13.30
C PHE A 7 5.28 18.50 12.73
N THR A 8 6.42 17.98 12.27
CA THR A 8 6.46 16.67 11.59
C THR A 8 6.01 15.49 12.46
N PRO A 9 6.49 15.31 13.70
CA PRO A 9 6.04 14.21 14.57
C PRO A 9 4.55 14.30 14.92
N ILE A 10 4.00 15.50 15.05
CA ILE A 10 2.56 15.71 15.30
C ILE A 10 1.77 15.24 14.09
N THR A 11 2.20 15.60 12.88
CA THR A 11 1.57 15.18 11.63
C THR A 11 1.57 13.65 11.49
N GLU A 12 2.66 13.00 11.85
CA GLU A 12 2.80 11.55 11.83
C GLU A 12 1.84 10.87 12.81
N VAL A 13 1.64 11.46 14.00
CA VAL A 13 0.65 10.98 14.97
C VAL A 13 -0.78 11.20 14.47
N ILE A 14 -1.06 12.31 13.79
CA ILE A 14 -2.37 12.55 13.15
C ILE A 14 -2.65 11.45 12.10
N ILE A 15 -1.67 11.11 11.26
CA ILE A 15 -1.81 10.03 10.27
C ILE A 15 -2.04 8.68 10.97
N ALA A 16 -1.27 8.37 12.02
CA ALA A 16 -1.42 7.13 12.77
C ALA A 16 -2.78 7.04 13.48
N THR A 17 -3.27 8.14 14.06
CA THR A 17 -4.60 8.18 14.70
C THR A 17 -5.73 8.06 13.69
N TYR A 18 -5.60 8.69 12.53
CA TYR A 18 -6.52 8.48 11.41
C TYR A 18 -6.62 7.00 11.05
N ALA A 19 -5.48 6.37 10.81
CA ALA A 19 -5.42 4.96 10.46
C ALA A 19 -5.97 4.06 11.58
N LEU A 20 -5.70 4.38 12.85
CA LEU A 20 -6.27 3.67 14.01
C LEU A 20 -7.79 3.70 13.99
N GLY A 21 -8.40 4.87 13.78
CA GLY A 21 -9.85 5.02 13.73
C GLY A 21 -10.49 4.11 12.70
N TYR A 22 -9.99 4.13 11.48
CA TYR A 22 -10.50 3.25 10.41
C TYR A 22 -10.21 1.76 10.67
N GLY A 23 -9.04 1.45 11.22
CA GLY A 23 -8.68 0.08 11.58
C GLY A 23 -9.61 -0.53 12.64
N LEU A 24 -10.08 0.28 13.59
CA LEU A 24 -11.02 -0.15 14.62
C LEU A 24 -12.37 -0.61 14.06
N LEU A 25 -12.81 -0.10 12.91
CA LEU A 25 -14.04 -0.57 12.24
C LEU A 25 -13.99 -2.06 11.89
N ILE A 26 -12.82 -2.54 11.55
CA ILE A 26 -12.62 -3.93 11.10
C ILE A 26 -11.86 -4.79 12.09
N ALA A 27 -11.32 -4.19 13.17
CA ALA A 27 -10.52 -4.90 14.18
C ALA A 27 -11.23 -6.12 14.77
N GLN A 28 -12.55 -6.07 14.94
CA GLN A 28 -13.37 -7.16 15.47
C GLN A 28 -13.32 -8.46 14.63
N PHE A 29 -12.93 -8.40 13.35
CA PHE A 29 -12.77 -9.59 12.50
C PHE A 29 -11.45 -10.33 12.75
N PHE A 30 -10.51 -9.68 13.43
CA PHE A 30 -9.14 -10.14 13.62
C PHE A 30 -8.76 -10.34 15.07
N TYR A 31 -9.50 -9.70 16.01
CA TYR A 31 -9.16 -9.69 17.43
C TYR A 31 -10.39 -9.87 18.31
N GLN A 32 -10.19 -10.52 19.46
CA GLN A 32 -11.19 -10.47 20.53
C GLN A 32 -11.17 -9.04 21.14
N LYS A 33 -12.31 -8.62 21.66
CA LYS A 33 -12.50 -7.26 22.21
C LYS A 33 -11.44 -6.88 23.26
N LYS A 34 -11.00 -7.85 24.10
CA LYS A 34 -9.98 -7.66 25.14
C LYS A 34 -8.56 -7.48 24.60
N ASP A 35 -8.28 -7.95 23.37
CA ASP A 35 -6.93 -7.98 22.82
C ASP A 35 -6.61 -6.76 21.94
N ILE A 36 -7.62 -5.97 21.57
CA ILE A 36 -7.49 -4.78 20.71
C ILE A 36 -6.37 -3.85 21.23
N LYS A 37 -6.32 -3.60 22.54
CA LYS A 37 -5.33 -2.72 23.18
C LYS A 37 -3.87 -3.14 22.96
N ASN A 38 -3.62 -4.40 22.67
CA ASN A 38 -2.29 -4.97 22.47
C ASN A 38 -1.82 -4.96 21.02
N HIS A 39 -2.70 -4.63 20.07
CA HIS A 39 -2.46 -4.74 18.64
C HIS A 39 -2.65 -3.43 17.87
N LEU A 40 -2.47 -2.28 18.52
CA LEU A 40 -2.76 -0.96 17.94
C LEU A 40 -1.95 -0.69 16.66
N ASN A 41 -0.68 -1.13 16.58
CA ASN A 41 0.16 -1.00 15.40
C ASN A 41 -0.46 -1.73 14.20
N GLU A 42 -0.84 -2.99 14.39
CA GLU A 42 -1.44 -3.83 13.35
C GLU A 42 -2.82 -3.29 12.93
N ILE A 43 -3.61 -2.79 13.89
CA ILE A 43 -4.91 -2.17 13.62
C ILE A 43 -4.75 -0.92 12.75
N CYS A 44 -3.72 -0.10 12.96
CA CYS A 44 -3.42 1.02 12.08
C CYS A 44 -3.10 0.58 10.65
N ILE A 45 -2.34 -0.52 10.47
CA ILE A 45 -2.05 -1.07 9.15
C ILE A 45 -3.35 -1.49 8.44
N LEU A 46 -4.25 -2.16 9.15
CA LEU A 46 -5.59 -2.50 8.64
C LEU A 46 -6.38 -1.24 8.25
N GLY A 47 -6.23 -0.15 9.02
CA GLY A 47 -6.84 1.14 8.74
C GLY A 47 -6.30 1.79 7.46
N PHE A 48 -5.00 1.73 7.19
CA PHE A 48 -4.44 2.15 5.91
C PHE A 48 -5.01 1.36 4.73
N CYS A 49 -5.19 0.05 4.89
CA CYS A 49 -5.84 -0.78 3.90
C CYS A 49 -7.29 -0.31 3.63
N LEU A 50 -8.05 -0.04 4.69
CA LEU A 50 -9.44 0.42 4.54
C LEU A 50 -9.51 1.84 3.95
N THR A 51 -8.55 2.71 4.28
CA THR A 51 -8.43 4.06 3.70
C THR A 51 -8.31 4.01 2.18
N LEU A 52 -7.60 3.04 1.62
CA LEU A 52 -7.56 2.82 0.18
C LEU A 52 -8.97 2.68 -0.42
N THR A 53 -9.75 1.77 0.14
CA THR A 53 -11.11 1.50 -0.37
C THR A 53 -12.01 2.74 -0.28
N ILE A 54 -11.97 3.42 0.86
CA ILE A 54 -12.78 4.61 1.11
C ILE A 54 -12.36 5.75 0.19
N SER A 55 -11.06 6.00 0.03
CA SER A 55 -10.56 7.07 -0.83
C SER A 55 -10.90 6.81 -2.31
N GLN A 56 -10.80 5.56 -2.78
CA GLN A 56 -11.20 5.23 -4.14
C GLN A 56 -12.69 5.45 -4.39
N ILE A 57 -13.56 4.97 -3.48
CA ILE A 57 -15.01 5.19 -3.59
C ILE A 57 -15.33 6.68 -3.56
N THR A 58 -14.74 7.42 -2.63
CA THR A 58 -14.98 8.86 -2.50
C THR A 58 -14.53 9.62 -3.74
N ASN A 59 -13.40 9.24 -4.35
CA ASN A 59 -12.88 9.94 -5.53
C ASN A 59 -13.78 9.84 -6.76
N PHE A 60 -14.70 8.90 -6.83
CA PHE A 60 -15.75 8.92 -7.87
C PHE A 60 -16.66 10.15 -7.79
N PHE A 61 -16.87 10.67 -6.60
CA PHE A 61 -17.82 11.75 -6.33
C PHE A 61 -17.13 13.07 -6.05
N PHE A 62 -16.01 13.05 -5.30
CA PHE A 62 -15.32 14.23 -4.79
C PHE A 62 -13.81 14.08 -4.89
N PRO A 63 -13.05 15.19 -5.07
CA PRO A 63 -11.61 15.18 -4.94
C PRO A 63 -11.19 14.85 -3.50
N LEU A 64 -10.02 14.21 -3.35
CA LEU A 64 -9.44 13.83 -2.06
C LEU A 64 -8.69 15.00 -1.42
N ASN A 65 -9.37 16.12 -1.25
CA ASN A 65 -8.79 17.38 -0.80
C ASN A 65 -8.82 17.53 0.73
N THR A 66 -8.43 18.70 1.19
CA THR A 66 -8.38 19.09 2.60
C THR A 66 -9.74 18.93 3.31
N HIS A 67 -10.85 19.25 2.64
CA HIS A 67 -12.20 19.11 3.24
C HIS A 67 -12.54 17.63 3.46
N PHE A 68 -12.23 16.77 2.49
CA PHE A 68 -12.39 15.32 2.66
C PHE A 68 -11.57 14.81 3.84
N PHE A 69 -10.32 15.27 3.97
CA PHE A 69 -9.50 14.83 5.10
C PHE A 69 -10.13 15.24 6.44
N TYR A 70 -10.48 16.50 6.64
CA TYR A 70 -11.05 16.94 7.93
C TYR A 70 -12.32 16.18 8.29
N LEU A 71 -13.23 15.96 7.31
CA LEU A 71 -14.43 15.18 7.53
C LEU A 71 -14.11 13.74 7.94
N SER A 72 -13.23 13.09 7.19
CA SER A 72 -12.85 11.70 7.43
C SER A 72 -12.00 11.54 8.69
N TYR A 73 -11.18 12.53 9.06
CA TYR A 73 -10.42 12.54 10.32
C TYR A 73 -11.34 12.69 11.52
N THR A 74 -12.31 13.59 11.46
CA THR A 74 -13.33 13.75 12.51
C THR A 74 -14.08 12.43 12.73
N PHE A 75 -14.44 11.74 11.64
CA PHE A 75 -15.05 10.41 11.73
C PHE A 75 -14.12 9.38 12.39
N ALA A 76 -12.84 9.35 12.02
CA ALA A 76 -11.85 8.46 12.64
C ALA A 76 -11.71 8.71 14.15
N VAL A 77 -11.63 9.98 14.57
CA VAL A 77 -11.56 10.36 15.99
C VAL A 77 -12.83 9.96 16.74
N THR A 78 -13.99 10.13 16.12
CA THR A 78 -15.26 9.68 16.70
C THR A 78 -15.27 8.17 16.95
N ILE A 79 -14.75 7.36 16.01
CA ILE A 79 -14.64 5.91 16.19
C ILE A 79 -13.70 5.58 17.36
N ILE A 80 -12.57 6.28 17.47
CA ILE A 80 -11.63 6.10 18.59
C ILE A 80 -12.34 6.41 19.91
N TYR A 81 -13.07 7.53 19.99
CA TYR A 81 -13.82 7.92 21.17
C TYR A 81 -14.88 6.89 21.57
N LEU A 82 -15.65 6.39 20.61
CA LEU A 82 -16.66 5.33 20.85
C LEU A 82 -16.04 3.99 21.32
N ASN A 83 -14.75 3.77 21.05
CA ASN A 83 -14.02 2.56 21.47
C ASN A 83 -13.04 2.82 22.64
N LYS A 84 -13.10 3.96 23.32
CA LYS A 84 -12.15 4.36 24.38
C LYS A 84 -11.94 3.28 25.46
N ASP A 85 -12.99 2.58 25.83
CA ASP A 85 -12.91 1.53 26.85
C ASP A 85 -12.05 0.33 26.44
N LYS A 86 -11.90 0.11 25.12
CA LYS A 86 -11.01 -0.93 24.53
C LYS A 86 -9.57 -0.44 24.36
N LEU A 87 -9.34 0.86 24.53
CA LEU A 87 -8.09 1.55 24.19
C LEU A 87 -7.33 2.04 25.44
N THR A 88 -7.37 1.29 26.53
CA THR A 88 -6.75 1.68 27.83
C THR A 88 -5.25 1.96 27.73
N THR A 89 -4.58 1.47 26.68
CA THR A 89 -3.15 1.68 26.41
C THR A 89 -2.87 2.81 25.43
N LEU A 90 -3.90 3.49 24.91
CA LEU A 90 -3.78 4.48 23.82
C LEU A 90 -2.74 5.57 24.14
N ASN A 91 -2.83 6.19 25.32
CA ASN A 91 -1.90 7.27 25.70
C ASN A 91 -0.44 6.80 25.73
N LYS A 92 -0.18 5.59 26.26
CA LYS A 92 1.16 5.00 26.27
C LYS A 92 1.65 4.70 24.85
N TRP A 93 0.77 4.23 24.01
CA TRP A 93 1.07 3.94 22.60
C TRP A 93 1.37 5.23 21.81
N LEU A 94 0.55 6.28 21.96
CA LEU A 94 0.79 7.59 21.33
C LEU A 94 2.12 8.19 21.78
N PHE A 95 2.41 8.16 23.08
CA PHE A 95 3.68 8.65 23.62
C PHE A 95 4.87 7.89 23.02
N LYS A 96 4.77 6.56 22.93
CA LYS A 96 5.80 5.72 22.29
C LYS A 96 6.01 6.09 20.82
N LEU A 97 4.92 6.30 20.07
CA LEU A 97 5.02 6.72 18.67
C LEU A 97 5.69 8.09 18.53
N ILE A 98 5.32 9.07 19.34
CA ILE A 98 5.95 10.39 19.33
C ILE A 98 7.46 10.26 19.56
N LEU A 99 7.89 9.49 20.57
CA LEU A 99 9.31 9.28 20.83
C LEU A 99 10.04 8.63 19.65
N ILE A 100 9.43 7.61 19.02
CA ILE A 100 10.00 6.95 17.85
C ILE A 100 10.12 7.95 16.70
N PHE A 101 9.10 8.72 16.41
CA PHE A 101 9.12 9.69 15.33
C PHE A 101 10.15 10.80 15.57
N ILE A 102 10.36 11.24 16.82
CA ILE A 102 11.41 12.20 17.19
C ILE A 102 12.80 11.59 16.99
N ILE A 103 13.03 10.36 17.47
CA ILE A 103 14.33 9.68 17.37
C ILE A 103 14.73 9.46 15.89
N PHE A 104 13.77 9.08 15.05
CA PHE A 104 14.03 8.83 13.63
C PHE A 104 13.93 10.08 12.74
N LEU A 105 13.63 11.23 13.30
CA LEU A 105 13.54 12.50 12.56
C LEU A 105 14.80 12.82 11.71
N PRO A 106 16.04 12.66 12.22
CA PRO A 106 17.25 12.94 11.43
C PRO A 106 17.37 12.07 10.19
N PHE A 107 17.03 10.80 10.29
CA PHE A 107 17.08 9.86 9.14
C PHE A 107 16.16 10.29 8.01
N LYS A 108 15.03 10.89 8.33
CA LYS A 108 14.06 11.38 7.38
C LYS A 108 14.60 12.55 6.53
N TYR A 109 15.44 13.40 7.11
CA TYR A 109 16.05 14.53 6.39
C TYR A 109 17.16 14.09 5.42
N VAL A 110 17.73 12.92 5.61
CA VAL A 110 18.69 12.32 4.67
C VAL A 110 17.96 11.83 3.41
N LEU A 111 16.66 11.54 3.50
CA LEU A 111 15.86 11.11 2.37
C LEU A 111 15.60 12.34 1.47
N LYS A 112 16.34 12.43 0.39
CA LYS A 112 16.10 13.42 -0.68
C LYS A 112 15.08 12.82 -1.64
N GLY A 113 13.93 13.47 -1.82
CA GLY A 113 12.97 13.08 -2.85
C GLY A 113 13.66 13.03 -4.20
N ASN A 114 13.57 11.92 -4.88
CA ASN A 114 14.18 11.69 -6.17
C ASN A 114 13.13 11.22 -7.18
N GLU A 115 13.40 11.40 -8.45
CA GLU A 115 12.85 10.84 -9.69
C GLU A 115 11.33 10.59 -9.82
N ASP A 116 10.62 10.23 -8.78
CA ASP A 116 9.18 9.96 -8.78
C ASP A 116 8.30 11.24 -8.84
N LEU A 117 8.92 12.41 -8.91
CA LEU A 117 8.25 13.69 -9.12
C LEU A 117 7.50 13.76 -10.47
N TYR A 118 7.91 12.93 -11.45
CA TYR A 118 7.34 13.01 -12.80
C TYR A 118 5.97 12.36 -12.95
N TYR A 119 5.62 11.38 -12.11
CA TYR A 119 4.30 10.75 -12.25
C TYR A 119 3.58 10.42 -10.92
N HIS A 120 4.29 10.08 -9.86
CA HIS A 120 3.65 9.78 -8.58
C HIS A 120 3.09 11.03 -7.91
N LEU A 121 3.89 12.08 -7.82
CA LEU A 121 3.44 13.36 -7.29
C LEU A 121 2.32 13.98 -8.15
N PRO A 122 2.42 14.09 -9.49
CA PRO A 122 1.33 14.58 -10.31
C PRO A 122 0.03 13.77 -10.12
N LYS A 123 0.12 12.43 -9.93
CA LYS A 123 -1.05 11.61 -9.65
C LYS A 123 -1.71 11.96 -8.32
N ILE A 124 -0.91 12.15 -7.25
CA ILE A 124 -1.41 12.53 -5.93
C ILE A 124 -2.09 13.91 -6.00
N GLU A 125 -1.45 14.88 -6.63
CA GLU A 125 -2.01 16.22 -6.81
C GLU A 125 -3.29 16.21 -7.65
N PHE A 126 -3.30 15.41 -8.72
CA PHE A 126 -4.49 15.22 -9.53
C PHE A 126 -5.67 14.69 -8.70
N LEU A 127 -5.44 13.68 -7.86
CA LEU A 127 -6.47 13.12 -6.97
C LEU A 127 -6.97 14.13 -5.93
N ASN A 128 -6.12 15.09 -5.52
CA ASN A 128 -6.50 16.16 -4.60
C ASN A 128 -7.33 17.27 -5.26
N GLN A 129 -7.13 17.50 -6.55
CA GLN A 129 -7.80 18.59 -7.28
C GLN A 129 -9.06 18.12 -7.99
N TYR A 130 -9.09 16.86 -8.44
CA TYR A 130 -10.15 16.36 -9.30
C TYR A 130 -10.74 15.05 -8.77
N LYS A 131 -12.05 14.90 -8.97
CA LYS A 131 -12.66 13.57 -8.93
C LYS A 131 -12.17 12.75 -10.13
N ILE A 132 -12.45 11.46 -10.14
CA ILE A 132 -12.05 10.58 -11.22
C ILE A 132 -12.52 11.11 -12.58
N ILE A 133 -11.60 11.15 -13.54
CA ILE A 133 -11.88 11.59 -14.91
C ILE A 133 -11.84 10.35 -15.83
N PHE A 134 -12.92 10.15 -16.57
CA PHE A 134 -13.01 9.05 -17.52
C PHE A 134 -12.01 9.27 -18.67
N GLY A 135 -11.23 8.22 -18.95
CA GLY A 135 -10.27 8.24 -20.06
C GLY A 135 -9.03 9.13 -19.86
N ILE A 136 -8.69 9.48 -18.62
CA ILE A 136 -7.48 10.29 -18.33
C ILE A 136 -6.20 9.67 -18.88
N ALA A 137 -6.18 8.36 -19.14
CA ALA A 137 -5.08 7.65 -19.77
C ALA A 137 -4.69 8.23 -21.14
N HIS A 138 -5.61 8.85 -21.87
CA HIS A 138 -5.32 9.50 -23.16
C HIS A 138 -4.49 10.78 -23.00
N ILE A 139 -4.58 11.46 -21.85
CA ILE A 139 -3.78 12.64 -21.53
C ILE A 139 -2.43 12.18 -20.95
N ASN A 140 -2.48 11.34 -19.94
CA ASN A 140 -1.29 10.78 -19.32
C ASN A 140 -1.58 9.35 -18.80
N PRO A 141 -1.05 8.31 -19.47
CA PRO A 141 -1.32 6.92 -19.08
C PRO A 141 -0.82 6.58 -17.67
N SER A 142 0.20 7.28 -17.16
CA SER A 142 0.73 7.03 -15.81
C SER A 142 -0.28 7.37 -14.71
N LEU A 143 -1.20 8.32 -14.95
CA LEU A 143 -2.27 8.68 -14.01
C LEU A 143 -3.29 7.55 -13.84
N SER A 144 -3.42 6.68 -14.83
CA SER A 144 -4.38 5.58 -14.86
C SER A 144 -3.84 4.24 -14.34
N PHE A 145 -2.54 4.12 -14.07
CA PHE A 145 -1.98 2.88 -13.54
C PHE A 145 -2.68 2.48 -12.24
N THR A 146 -2.98 1.18 -12.12
CA THR A 146 -3.52 0.61 -10.88
C THR A 146 -2.48 0.75 -9.77
N ASN A 147 -2.67 1.78 -8.95
CA ASN A 147 -1.76 2.24 -7.92
C ASN A 147 -2.59 2.66 -6.70
N GLY A 148 -2.82 1.70 -5.80
CA GLY A 148 -3.64 1.95 -4.61
C GLY A 148 -3.04 2.95 -3.64
N TRP A 149 -1.71 2.94 -3.46
CA TRP A 149 -1.07 3.80 -2.48
C TRP A 149 -1.18 5.29 -2.80
N ALA A 150 -1.26 5.67 -4.08
CA ALA A 150 -1.47 7.06 -4.46
C ALA A 150 -2.78 7.64 -3.88
N HIS A 151 -3.85 6.84 -3.81
CA HIS A 151 -5.10 7.24 -3.17
C HIS A 151 -4.94 7.41 -1.65
N VAL A 152 -4.19 6.53 -1.00
CA VAL A 152 -3.89 6.65 0.43
C VAL A 152 -3.06 7.90 0.70
N SER A 153 -1.99 8.11 -0.09
CA SER A 153 -1.11 9.29 0.06
C SER A 153 -1.84 10.60 -0.20
N SER A 154 -2.78 10.63 -1.16
CA SER A 154 -3.53 11.86 -1.48
C SER A 154 -4.41 12.31 -0.32
N VAL A 155 -4.96 11.39 0.50
CA VAL A 155 -5.73 11.74 1.70
C VAL A 155 -4.90 12.57 2.69
N PHE A 156 -3.59 12.32 2.76
CA PHE A 156 -2.70 12.98 3.73
C PHE A 156 -1.86 14.10 3.11
N ASN A 157 -1.97 14.34 1.80
CA ASN A 157 -1.09 15.26 1.08
C ASN A 157 -1.14 16.69 1.61
N PHE A 158 -2.31 17.19 2.01
CA PHE A 158 -2.44 18.55 2.52
C PHE A 158 -1.68 18.78 3.85
N LEU A 159 -1.45 17.75 4.65
CA LEU A 159 -0.62 17.82 5.86
C LEU A 159 0.85 18.11 5.52
N ASN A 160 1.22 17.97 4.29
CA ASN A 160 2.60 17.96 3.84
C ASN A 160 3.15 19.37 3.50
N GLY A 161 2.31 20.39 3.39
CA GLY A 161 2.67 21.79 3.18
C GLY A 161 3.94 22.00 2.33
N ALA A 162 3.84 21.88 1.02
CA ALA A 162 4.94 21.89 0.05
C ALA A 162 5.73 20.53 -0.04
N GLU A 163 6.05 20.17 -1.23
CA GLU A 163 6.72 19.00 -1.86
C GLU A 163 7.59 18.04 -0.99
N LYS A 164 8.09 18.51 0.16
CA LYS A 164 9.09 17.77 0.95
C LYS A 164 8.54 16.66 1.84
N ASN A 165 7.22 16.55 1.99
CA ASN A 165 6.61 15.70 3.01
C ASN A 165 5.67 14.61 2.46
N LEU A 166 5.61 14.40 1.16
CA LEU A 166 4.72 13.43 0.51
C LEU A 166 4.92 11.99 0.99
N TYR A 167 6.07 11.68 1.55
CA TYR A 167 6.38 10.36 2.09
C TYR A 167 5.96 10.16 3.55
N LEU A 168 5.30 11.14 4.21
CA LEU A 168 4.89 11.01 5.63
C LEU A 168 4.00 9.79 5.86
N SER A 169 2.99 9.58 5.01
CA SER A 169 2.13 8.40 5.13
C SER A 169 2.91 7.11 4.95
N SER A 170 3.84 7.07 4.00
CA SER A 170 4.72 5.92 3.75
C SER A 170 5.64 5.65 4.93
N TYR A 171 6.17 6.71 5.55
CA TYR A 171 7.03 6.61 6.70
C TYR A 171 6.28 6.10 7.95
N VAL A 172 5.08 6.65 8.22
CA VAL A 172 4.23 6.16 9.32
C VAL A 172 3.89 4.68 9.12
N PHE A 173 3.52 4.31 7.90
CA PHE A 173 3.21 2.92 7.55
C PHE A 173 4.41 2.00 7.77
N TYR A 174 5.61 2.42 7.34
CA TYR A 174 6.87 1.70 7.56
C TYR A 174 7.16 1.47 9.04
N VAL A 175 7.06 2.50 9.86
CA VAL A 175 7.28 2.41 11.31
C VAL A 175 6.29 1.43 11.95
N LEU A 176 5.01 1.50 11.57
CA LEU A 176 3.98 0.61 12.10
C LEU A 176 4.23 -0.86 11.72
N ILE A 177 4.72 -1.13 10.50
CA ILE A 177 5.09 -2.49 10.07
C ILE A 177 6.24 -3.03 10.93
N ILE A 178 7.30 -2.24 11.14
CA ILE A 178 8.43 -2.65 11.99
C ILE A 178 7.95 -2.93 13.41
N LEU A 179 7.15 -2.06 13.99
CA LEU A 179 6.61 -2.24 15.33
C LEU A 179 5.73 -3.49 15.42
N THR A 180 4.93 -3.77 14.39
CA THR A 180 4.08 -4.98 14.35
C THR A 180 4.94 -6.25 14.29
N ILE A 181 5.97 -6.28 13.44
CA ILE A 181 6.88 -7.44 13.37
C ILE A 181 7.65 -7.60 14.70
N TYR A 182 8.04 -6.49 15.32
CA TYR A 182 8.67 -6.52 16.64
C TYR A 182 7.73 -7.07 17.74
N ASP A 183 6.44 -6.72 17.71
CA ASP A 183 5.43 -7.29 18.58
C ASP A 183 5.27 -8.81 18.34
N TYR A 184 5.40 -9.27 17.10
CA TYR A 184 5.43 -10.71 16.79
C TYR A 184 6.67 -11.41 17.34
N ILE A 185 7.86 -10.78 17.28
CA ILE A 185 9.07 -11.32 17.88
C ILE A 185 8.87 -11.52 19.40
N LYS A 186 8.31 -10.51 20.08
CA LYS A 186 8.06 -10.58 21.53
C LYS A 186 7.05 -11.64 21.91
N SER A 187 6.01 -11.83 21.12
CA SER A 187 4.93 -12.78 21.41
C SER A 187 5.23 -14.22 20.97
N SER A 188 6.27 -14.42 20.15
CA SER A 188 6.58 -15.74 19.61
C SER A 188 7.26 -16.65 20.63
N SER A 189 6.80 -17.90 20.70
CA SER A 189 7.42 -18.99 21.46
C SER A 189 8.55 -19.70 20.70
N SER A 190 8.57 -19.57 19.36
CA SER A 190 9.54 -20.26 18.49
C SER A 190 10.79 -19.41 18.27
N ASN A 191 11.96 -19.93 18.65
CA ASN A 191 13.25 -19.27 18.42
C ASN A 191 13.52 -19.07 16.92
N ASN A 192 13.21 -20.06 16.09
CA ASN A 192 13.42 -19.98 14.63
C ASN A 192 12.58 -18.86 14.01
N LEU A 193 11.31 -18.73 14.45
CA LEU A 193 10.46 -17.65 13.99
C LEU A 193 10.99 -16.29 14.46
N ARG A 194 11.42 -16.16 15.72
CA ARG A 194 12.03 -14.91 16.23
C ARG A 194 13.25 -14.49 15.43
N ASN A 195 14.16 -15.43 15.15
CA ASN A 195 15.36 -15.14 14.37
C ASN A 195 15.01 -14.71 12.93
N PHE A 196 14.09 -15.41 12.29
CA PHE A 196 13.62 -15.03 10.95
C PHE A 196 13.01 -13.62 10.94
N LEU A 197 12.13 -13.30 11.90
CA LEU A 197 11.50 -11.98 11.99
C LEU A 197 12.52 -10.87 12.30
N ALA A 198 13.57 -11.15 13.07
CA ALA A 198 14.66 -10.21 13.32
C ALA A 198 15.45 -9.92 12.03
N ILE A 199 15.79 -10.96 11.25
CA ILE A 199 16.43 -10.79 9.92
C ILE A 199 15.51 -9.98 8.99
N LEU A 200 14.21 -10.23 9.03
CA LEU A 200 13.25 -9.50 8.21
C LEU A 200 13.21 -8.00 8.55
N ILE A 201 13.26 -7.64 9.84
CA ILE A 201 13.38 -6.23 10.27
C ILE A 201 14.66 -5.61 9.71
N LEU A 202 15.79 -6.30 9.78
CA LEU A 202 17.06 -5.82 9.21
C LEU A 202 16.95 -5.57 7.70
N LEU A 203 16.33 -6.48 6.95
CA LEU A 203 16.09 -6.31 5.51
C LEU A 203 15.21 -5.08 5.22
N ILE A 204 14.16 -4.86 6.02
CA ILE A 204 13.29 -3.69 5.91
C ILE A 204 14.10 -2.41 6.19
N ILE A 205 14.95 -2.39 7.21
CA ILE A 205 15.79 -1.23 7.56
C ILE A 205 16.82 -0.94 6.47
N ILE A 206 17.49 -1.95 5.93
CA ILE A 206 18.46 -1.78 4.84
C ILE A 206 17.81 -1.12 3.60
N LYS A 207 16.53 -1.38 3.37
CA LYS A 207 15.77 -0.79 2.25
C LYS A 207 15.07 0.53 2.61
N PHE A 208 15.46 1.18 3.71
CA PHE A 208 14.88 2.45 4.17
C PHE A 208 14.93 3.56 3.11
N ASN A 209 15.98 3.60 2.29
CA ASN A 209 16.10 4.56 1.19
C ASN A 209 14.93 4.49 0.18
N ARG A 210 14.25 3.35 0.07
CA ARG A 210 13.06 3.20 -0.79
C ARG A 210 11.85 4.04 -0.34
N LEU A 211 11.87 4.60 0.86
CA LEU A 211 10.87 5.58 1.29
C LEU A 211 10.92 6.89 0.51
N GLN A 212 12.07 7.20 -0.12
CA GLN A 212 12.23 8.37 -1.02
C GLN A 212 11.40 8.24 -2.30
N GLU A 213 11.14 7.01 -2.71
CA GLU A 213 10.31 6.73 -3.85
C GLU A 213 8.85 6.92 -3.43
N PHE A 214 8.18 7.90 -3.96
CA PHE A 214 6.74 8.14 -3.74
C PHE A 214 5.87 7.00 -4.31
N GLY A 215 6.52 6.01 -4.91
CA GLY A 215 5.91 4.83 -5.50
C GLY A 215 5.33 3.88 -4.47
N ASN A 216 4.45 3.00 -4.94
CA ASN A 216 3.75 2.03 -4.10
C ASN A 216 4.50 0.75 -3.88
N ASP A 217 5.62 0.61 -4.53
CA ASP A 217 6.35 -0.65 -4.59
C ASP A 217 6.79 -1.07 -3.21
N TYR A 218 7.29 -0.11 -2.44
CA TYR A 218 7.77 -0.39 -1.09
C TYR A 218 6.65 -0.74 -0.12
N GLN A 219 5.52 -0.04 -0.16
CA GLN A 219 4.38 -0.30 0.73
C GLN A 219 3.74 -1.66 0.44
N SER A 220 3.63 -2.03 -0.83
CA SER A 220 3.18 -3.38 -1.20
C SER A 220 4.16 -4.45 -0.72
N MET A 221 5.48 -4.22 -0.88
CA MET A 221 6.51 -5.12 -0.36
C MET A 221 6.40 -5.29 1.16
N LEU A 222 6.19 -4.22 1.90
CA LEU A 222 6.00 -4.28 3.35
C LEU A 222 4.80 -5.15 3.74
N LEU A 223 3.67 -5.05 3.02
CA LEU A 223 2.51 -5.93 3.26
C LEU A 223 2.79 -7.39 2.86
N ILE A 224 3.57 -7.62 1.80
CA ILE A 224 4.01 -8.97 1.42
C ILE A 224 4.84 -9.58 2.54
N LEU A 225 5.80 -8.84 3.08
CA LEU A 225 6.65 -9.30 4.18
C LEU A 225 5.85 -9.53 5.47
N LEU A 226 4.87 -8.67 5.76
CA LEU A 226 3.95 -8.88 6.89
C LEU A 226 3.08 -10.12 6.70
N SER A 227 2.57 -10.35 5.48
CA SER A 227 1.79 -11.56 5.15
C SER A 227 2.63 -12.83 5.30
N LEU A 228 3.89 -12.80 4.87
CA LEU A 228 4.83 -13.89 5.04
C LEU A 228 5.13 -14.15 6.53
N SER A 229 5.28 -13.09 7.33
CA SER A 229 5.47 -13.19 8.79
C SER A 229 4.29 -13.89 9.46
N LEU A 230 3.06 -13.52 9.09
CA LEU A 230 1.83 -14.16 9.58
C LEU A 230 1.71 -15.62 9.10
N PHE A 231 2.10 -15.89 7.87
CA PHE A 231 2.10 -17.27 7.32
C PHE A 231 3.04 -18.18 8.11
N LEU A 232 4.26 -17.73 8.39
CA LEU A 232 5.21 -18.48 9.21
C LEU A 232 4.71 -18.65 10.65
N LYS A 233 4.10 -17.61 11.22
CA LYS A 233 3.47 -17.67 12.55
C LYS A 233 2.35 -18.71 12.59
N TYR A 234 1.54 -18.83 11.53
CA TYR A 234 0.48 -19.81 11.42
C TYR A 234 0.98 -21.25 11.58
N PHE A 235 2.17 -21.58 11.03
CA PHE A 235 2.75 -22.92 11.14
C PHE A 235 3.54 -23.13 12.43
N SER A 236 4.15 -22.08 12.95
CA SER A 236 5.07 -22.17 14.10
C SER A 236 4.36 -22.14 15.45
N GLU A 237 3.15 -21.61 15.53
CA GLU A 237 2.45 -21.39 16.78
C GLU A 237 1.11 -22.13 16.88
N LYS A 238 0.78 -22.58 18.12
CA LYS A 238 -0.50 -23.20 18.45
C LYS A 238 -1.53 -22.12 18.88
N GLY A 239 -1.84 -21.16 17.98
CA GLY A 239 -2.76 -20.07 18.30
C GLY A 239 -4.13 -20.18 17.60
N GLU A 240 -4.90 -19.09 17.65
CA GLU A 240 -6.20 -18.95 16.96
C GLU A 240 -6.00 -18.87 15.44
N LYS A 241 -5.81 -20.03 14.83
CA LYS A 241 -5.49 -20.18 13.39
C LYS A 241 -6.50 -19.47 12.47
N LYS A 242 -7.77 -19.38 12.88
CA LYS A 242 -8.81 -18.67 12.11
C LYS A 242 -8.49 -17.18 11.95
N GLN A 243 -8.11 -16.51 13.04
CA GLN A 243 -7.80 -15.07 13.01
C GLN A 243 -6.55 -14.79 12.17
N ILE A 244 -5.52 -15.64 12.31
CA ILE A 244 -4.28 -15.51 11.52
C ILE A 244 -4.57 -15.67 10.03
N ILE A 245 -5.39 -16.65 9.64
CA ILE A 245 -5.81 -16.85 8.24
C ILE A 245 -6.55 -15.61 7.70
N ASN A 246 -7.50 -15.07 8.45
CA ASN A 246 -8.24 -13.87 8.04
C ASN A 246 -7.29 -12.67 7.81
N LYS A 247 -6.28 -12.51 8.67
CA LYS A 247 -5.25 -11.46 8.52
C LYS A 247 -4.40 -11.68 7.26
N ILE A 248 -3.92 -12.91 7.05
CA ILE A 248 -3.13 -13.27 5.86
C ILE A 248 -3.91 -12.90 4.60
N ILE A 249 -5.16 -13.35 4.51
CA ILE A 249 -6.00 -13.11 3.32
C ILE A 249 -6.21 -11.61 3.11
N PHE A 250 -6.59 -10.88 4.15
CA PHE A 250 -6.85 -9.45 4.07
C PHE A 250 -5.59 -8.68 3.65
N ILE A 251 -4.47 -8.85 4.37
CA ILE A 251 -3.23 -8.12 4.13
C ILE A 251 -2.65 -8.44 2.74
N SER A 252 -2.65 -9.73 2.34
CA SER A 252 -2.17 -10.13 1.02
C SER A 252 -3.02 -9.56 -0.10
N PHE A 253 -4.33 -9.51 0.09
CA PHE A 253 -5.24 -8.92 -0.87
C PHE A 253 -4.96 -7.41 -1.04
N PHE A 254 -4.77 -6.68 0.04
CA PHE A 254 -4.44 -5.26 -0.03
C PHE A 254 -3.02 -5.02 -0.56
N ALA A 255 -2.06 -5.92 -0.31
CA ALA A 255 -0.77 -5.88 -0.99
C ALA A 255 -0.93 -5.91 -2.52
N PHE A 256 -1.83 -6.77 -3.02
CA PHE A 256 -2.16 -6.84 -4.44
C PHE A 256 -2.86 -5.57 -4.94
N MET A 257 -3.76 -4.96 -4.15
CA MET A 257 -4.41 -3.70 -4.51
C MET A 257 -3.43 -2.52 -4.51
N PHE A 258 -2.40 -2.55 -3.68
CA PHE A 258 -1.33 -1.55 -3.74
C PHE A 258 -0.47 -1.74 -4.99
N ARG A 259 -0.09 -2.98 -5.32
CA ARG A 259 0.71 -3.28 -6.49
C ARG A 259 0.51 -4.73 -6.94
N ILE A 260 0.28 -4.91 -8.22
CA ILE A 260 -0.09 -6.21 -8.81
C ILE A 260 0.97 -7.31 -8.65
N TYR A 261 2.26 -6.96 -8.45
CA TYR A 261 3.30 -7.98 -8.26
C TYR A 261 3.14 -8.79 -6.95
N ALA A 262 2.27 -8.37 -6.02
CA ALA A 262 1.90 -9.22 -4.88
C ALA A 262 1.23 -10.55 -5.29
N VAL A 263 0.98 -10.76 -6.59
CA VAL A 263 0.66 -12.08 -7.17
C VAL A 263 1.66 -13.17 -6.76
N PHE A 264 2.91 -12.83 -6.44
CA PHE A 264 3.89 -13.75 -5.87
C PHE A 264 3.48 -14.39 -4.53
N LEU A 265 2.44 -13.90 -3.87
CA LEU A 265 1.84 -14.55 -2.69
C LEU A 265 0.95 -15.76 -3.04
N ILE A 266 0.63 -16.01 -4.32
CA ILE A 266 -0.21 -17.14 -4.75
C ILE A 266 0.29 -18.49 -4.22
N PRO A 267 1.60 -18.84 -4.27
CA PRO A 267 2.07 -20.10 -3.72
C PRO A 267 1.73 -20.28 -2.23
N MET A 268 1.79 -19.19 -1.45
CA MET A 268 1.38 -19.23 -0.04
C MET A 268 -0.10 -19.60 0.12
N PHE A 269 -0.98 -19.04 -0.73
CA PHE A 269 -2.40 -19.41 -0.72
C PHE A 269 -2.65 -20.86 -1.13
N VAL A 270 -1.90 -21.36 -2.12
CA VAL A 270 -1.99 -22.79 -2.52
C VAL A 270 -1.65 -23.72 -1.34
N ILE A 271 -0.61 -23.40 -0.58
CA ILE A 271 -0.24 -24.15 0.62
C ILE A 271 -1.34 -24.08 1.68
N LEU A 272 -1.90 -22.89 1.95
CA LEU A 272 -3.00 -22.72 2.91
C LEU A 272 -4.26 -23.47 2.48
N LEU A 273 -4.58 -23.50 1.19
CA LEU A 273 -5.73 -24.25 0.64
C LEU A 273 -5.54 -25.75 0.79
N LYS A 274 -4.33 -26.27 0.55
CA LYS A 274 -3.98 -27.69 0.73
C LYS A 274 -4.12 -28.10 2.19
N GLU A 275 -3.61 -27.28 3.11
CA GLU A 275 -3.68 -27.51 4.56
C GLU A 275 -5.12 -27.40 5.09
N ARG A 276 -5.93 -26.53 4.54
CA ARG A 276 -7.29 -26.21 4.98
C ARG A 276 -8.29 -26.28 3.82
N ARG A 277 -8.68 -27.48 3.39
CA ARG A 277 -9.66 -27.72 2.29
C ARG A 277 -10.98 -26.94 2.42
N LYS A 278 -11.31 -26.44 3.61
CA LYS A 278 -12.51 -25.64 3.90
C LYS A 278 -12.16 -24.17 4.17
N LEU A 279 -11.07 -23.64 3.60
CA LEU A 279 -10.58 -22.28 3.86
C LEU A 279 -11.71 -21.23 3.71
N PHE A 280 -12.51 -21.31 2.65
CA PHE A 280 -13.62 -20.39 2.41
C PHE A 280 -14.71 -20.41 3.49
N LYS A 281 -14.84 -21.53 4.23
CA LYS A 281 -15.78 -21.60 5.37
C LYS A 281 -15.24 -20.91 6.63
N ILE A 282 -13.93 -20.68 6.69
CA ILE A 282 -13.25 -20.05 7.82
C ILE A 282 -13.30 -18.54 7.69
N ILE A 283 -13.33 -17.99 6.46
CA ILE A 283 -13.37 -16.56 6.20
C ILE A 283 -14.71 -16.00 6.67
N GLU A 284 -14.65 -14.92 7.42
CA GLU A 284 -15.83 -14.18 7.83
C GLU A 284 -16.53 -13.53 6.63
N LYS A 285 -17.84 -13.76 6.46
CA LYS A 285 -18.63 -13.24 5.33
C LYS A 285 -18.52 -11.69 5.22
N LYS A 286 -18.53 -10.98 6.36
CA LYS A 286 -18.38 -9.51 6.37
C LYS A 286 -17.00 -9.08 5.90
N LEU A 287 -15.94 -9.81 6.27
CA LEU A 287 -14.59 -9.55 5.80
C LEU A 287 -14.47 -9.79 4.30
N LEU A 288 -15.08 -10.87 3.80
CA LEU A 288 -15.13 -11.15 2.36
C LEU A 288 -15.86 -10.04 1.60
N ALA A 289 -16.95 -9.50 2.15
CA ALA A 289 -17.66 -8.36 1.55
C ALA A 289 -16.76 -7.13 1.44
N ILE A 290 -15.96 -6.79 2.48
CA ILE A 290 -15.01 -5.67 2.43
C ILE A 290 -13.95 -5.91 1.35
N ILE A 291 -13.42 -7.12 1.24
CA ILE A 291 -12.46 -7.50 0.20
C ILE A 291 -13.07 -7.32 -1.20
N ILE A 292 -14.29 -7.78 -1.41
CA ILE A 292 -14.99 -7.62 -2.70
C ILE A 292 -15.22 -6.14 -3.03
N ILE A 293 -15.65 -5.33 -2.06
CA ILE A 293 -15.84 -3.88 -2.25
C ILE A 293 -14.51 -3.21 -2.62
N ALA A 294 -13.41 -3.56 -1.95
CA ALA A 294 -12.09 -3.04 -2.25
C ALA A 294 -11.61 -3.45 -3.67
N PHE A 295 -11.88 -4.69 -4.07
CA PHE A 295 -11.58 -5.16 -5.42
C PHE A 295 -12.35 -4.39 -6.48
N LEU A 296 -13.65 -4.25 -6.27
CA LEU A 296 -14.53 -3.53 -7.19
C LEU A 296 -14.14 -2.05 -7.28
N SER A 297 -13.86 -1.39 -6.14
CA SER A 297 -13.43 0.01 -6.14
C SER A 297 -12.14 0.23 -6.93
N THR A 298 -11.14 -0.64 -6.74
CA THR A 298 -9.87 -0.55 -7.48
C THR A 298 -10.06 -0.84 -8.98
N SER A 299 -10.82 -1.88 -9.30
CA SER A 299 -11.09 -2.25 -10.70
C SER A 299 -11.89 -1.16 -11.43
N LEU A 300 -12.91 -0.59 -10.77
CA LEU A 300 -13.74 0.49 -11.34
C LEU A 300 -12.94 1.79 -11.49
N THR A 301 -12.05 2.12 -10.55
CA THR A 301 -11.15 3.28 -10.65
C THR A 301 -10.24 3.15 -11.86
N SER A 302 -9.60 1.99 -12.04
CA SER A 302 -8.77 1.71 -13.20
C SER A 302 -9.59 1.74 -14.50
N PHE A 303 -10.76 1.13 -14.49
CA PHE A 303 -11.67 1.11 -15.62
C PHE A 303 -12.13 2.50 -16.05
N ALA A 304 -12.59 3.32 -15.12
CA ALA A 304 -13.00 4.69 -15.40
C ALA A 304 -11.86 5.53 -16.00
N SER A 305 -10.65 5.36 -15.49
CA SER A 305 -9.48 6.14 -15.94
C SER A 305 -8.89 5.69 -17.27
N SER A 306 -9.05 4.40 -17.66
CA SER A 306 -8.36 3.83 -18.84
C SER A 306 -9.19 2.93 -19.73
N GLY A 307 -10.40 2.53 -19.33
CA GLY A 307 -11.15 1.46 -19.99
C GLY A 307 -10.64 0.05 -19.71
N CYS A 308 -9.66 -0.09 -18.80
CA CYS A 308 -9.06 -1.37 -18.41
C CYS A 308 -9.32 -1.64 -16.93
N PHE A 309 -9.78 -2.84 -16.56
CA PHE A 309 -10.01 -3.18 -15.15
C PHE A 309 -8.72 -3.20 -14.33
N PHE A 310 -7.59 -3.49 -14.96
CA PHE A 310 -6.25 -3.45 -14.36
C PHE A 310 -5.22 -2.89 -15.35
N MET A 311 -5.02 -1.59 -15.35
CA MET A 311 -3.99 -0.95 -16.17
C MET A 311 -2.59 -1.21 -15.58
N PRO A 312 -1.59 -1.68 -16.38
CA PRO A 312 -1.55 -1.78 -17.83
C PRO A 312 -1.74 -3.21 -18.41
N ILE A 313 -2.63 -4.03 -17.86
CA ILE A 313 -2.85 -5.39 -18.37
C ILE A 313 -3.82 -5.34 -19.56
N GLU A 314 -3.29 -5.48 -20.78
CA GLU A 314 -4.03 -5.39 -22.04
C GLU A 314 -5.30 -6.27 -22.08
N LYS A 315 -5.21 -7.52 -21.61
CA LYS A 315 -6.32 -8.48 -21.60
C LYS A 315 -7.51 -8.06 -20.71
N THR A 316 -7.34 -7.05 -19.87
CA THR A 316 -8.39 -6.52 -18.99
C THR A 316 -9.08 -5.29 -19.57
N CYS A 317 -8.65 -4.84 -20.76
CA CYS A 317 -9.17 -3.65 -21.42
C CYS A 317 -10.35 -4.00 -22.32
N LEU A 318 -11.37 -3.14 -22.32
CA LEU A 318 -12.45 -3.21 -23.28
C LEU A 318 -12.07 -2.45 -24.56
N ASP A 319 -12.51 -2.97 -25.70
CA ASP A 319 -12.24 -2.38 -27.00
C ASP A 319 -12.82 -0.95 -27.10
N THR A 320 -12.15 -0.09 -27.88
CA THR A 320 -12.59 1.27 -28.20
C THR A 320 -13.93 1.29 -28.95
N SER A 321 -14.27 0.22 -29.69
CA SER A 321 -15.61 0.05 -30.31
C SER A 321 -16.74 -0.05 -29.29
N LYS A 322 -16.43 -0.50 -28.04
CA LYS A 322 -17.40 -0.64 -26.96
C LYS A 322 -17.43 0.59 -26.04
N ILE A 323 -16.28 1.22 -25.86
CA ILE A 323 -16.10 2.33 -24.94
C ILE A 323 -15.17 3.38 -25.55
N SER A 324 -15.70 4.56 -25.85
CA SER A 324 -14.98 5.63 -26.55
C SER A 324 -13.73 6.14 -25.82
N TRP A 325 -13.68 6.07 -24.50
CA TRP A 325 -12.51 6.49 -23.70
C TRP A 325 -11.52 5.38 -23.39
N SER A 326 -11.66 4.19 -24.00
CA SER A 326 -10.73 3.09 -23.74
C SER A 326 -9.35 3.37 -24.33
N TYR A 327 -8.31 3.12 -23.54
CA TYR A 327 -6.91 3.21 -23.94
C TYR A 327 -6.38 1.88 -24.51
N ALA A 328 -7.24 0.89 -24.75
CA ALA A 328 -6.88 -0.49 -25.15
C ALA A 328 -5.87 -0.55 -26.30
N ASN A 329 -6.08 0.22 -27.35
CA ASN A 329 -5.23 0.22 -28.55
C ASN A 329 -3.78 0.66 -28.26
N ASN A 330 -3.55 1.44 -27.21
CA ASN A 330 -2.24 1.99 -26.87
C ASN A 330 -1.53 1.20 -25.78
N VAL A 331 -2.22 0.29 -25.06
CA VAL A 331 -1.67 -0.46 -23.93
C VAL A 331 -0.51 -1.37 -24.35
N LYS A 332 -0.56 -1.98 -25.51
CA LYS A 332 0.53 -2.82 -26.03
C LYS A 332 1.82 -2.01 -26.20
N GLY A 333 1.74 -0.84 -26.82
CA GLY A 333 2.88 0.07 -27.01
C GLY A 333 3.43 0.58 -25.67
N LEU A 334 2.53 0.91 -24.73
CA LEU A 334 2.91 1.31 -23.38
C LEU A 334 3.65 0.19 -22.65
N ASN A 335 3.16 -1.05 -22.69
CA ASN A 335 3.81 -2.19 -22.08
C ASN A 335 5.21 -2.46 -22.68
N LEU A 336 5.34 -2.32 -23.98
CA LEU A 336 6.63 -2.43 -24.64
C LEU A 336 7.60 -1.33 -24.18
N HIS A 337 7.11 -0.10 -24.04
CA HIS A 337 7.88 1.02 -23.53
C HIS A 337 8.35 0.77 -22.08
N LEU A 338 7.45 0.38 -21.18
CA LEU A 338 7.76 0.09 -19.77
C LEU A 338 8.79 -1.05 -19.64
N LYS A 339 8.61 -2.12 -20.39
CA LYS A 339 9.55 -3.25 -20.40
C LYS A 339 10.93 -2.82 -20.92
N SER A 340 10.98 -2.04 -22.00
CA SER A 340 12.24 -1.56 -22.56
C SER A 340 12.97 -0.60 -21.60
N PHE A 341 12.24 0.24 -20.89
CA PHE A 341 12.79 1.12 -19.85
C PHE A 341 13.39 0.32 -18.70
N ASN A 342 12.66 -0.65 -18.16
CA ASN A 342 13.12 -1.50 -17.05
C ASN A 342 14.29 -2.43 -17.42
N THR A 343 14.60 -2.58 -18.70
CA THR A 343 15.72 -3.40 -19.20
C THR A 343 16.87 -2.55 -19.78
N SER A 344 16.94 -1.28 -19.42
CA SER A 344 17.97 -0.33 -19.83
C SER A 344 18.14 -0.19 -21.36
N TYR A 345 17.05 -0.39 -22.12
CA TYR A 345 17.07 -0.27 -23.58
C TYR A 345 17.48 1.13 -24.06
N VAL A 346 17.15 2.16 -23.30
CA VAL A 346 17.47 3.55 -23.65
C VAL A 346 18.96 3.79 -23.58
N GLU A 347 19.63 3.25 -22.57
CA GLU A 347 21.09 3.30 -22.39
C GLU A 347 21.76 2.52 -23.51
N TYR A 348 21.33 1.27 -23.77
CA TYR A 348 21.84 0.45 -24.88
C TYR A 348 21.76 1.20 -26.22
N LYS A 349 20.63 1.81 -26.55
CA LYS A 349 20.45 2.51 -27.81
C LYS A 349 21.33 3.75 -27.96
N LYS A 350 21.77 4.37 -26.86
CA LYS A 350 22.73 5.48 -26.91
C LYS A 350 24.12 5.02 -27.32
N ASP A 351 24.49 3.79 -26.93
CA ASP A 351 25.82 3.23 -27.16
C ASP A 351 25.91 2.53 -28.53
N ASP A 352 24.78 2.07 -29.11
CA ASP A 352 24.72 1.34 -30.39
C ASP A 352 23.70 1.95 -31.35
N ASN A 353 24.19 2.71 -32.37
CA ASN A 353 23.36 3.35 -33.39
C ASN A 353 22.64 2.37 -34.32
N ASN A 354 23.12 1.12 -34.45
CA ASN A 354 22.50 0.04 -35.24
C ASN A 354 21.66 -0.91 -34.39
N GLY A 355 21.24 -0.45 -33.23
CA GLY A 355 20.66 -1.24 -32.19
C GLY A 355 19.38 -2.01 -32.58
N LEU A 356 19.18 -3.10 -31.87
CA LEU A 356 17.99 -3.95 -31.96
C LEU A 356 16.69 -3.14 -31.76
N SER A 357 15.60 -3.61 -32.34
CA SER A 357 14.27 -3.08 -31.99
C SER A 357 13.94 -3.33 -30.50
N ARG A 358 13.05 -2.55 -29.91
CA ARG A 358 12.56 -2.79 -28.54
C ARG A 358 11.97 -4.19 -28.36
N GLU A 359 11.27 -4.68 -29.38
CA GLU A 359 10.67 -6.01 -29.35
C GLU A 359 11.74 -7.09 -29.34
N ASP A 360 12.75 -6.99 -30.19
CA ASP A 360 13.86 -7.96 -30.24
C ASP A 360 14.73 -7.92 -29.00
N TRP A 361 14.97 -6.73 -28.44
CA TRP A 361 15.68 -6.55 -27.17
C TRP A 361 15.03 -7.34 -26.04
N ILE A 362 13.70 -7.22 -25.90
CA ILE A 362 12.95 -7.88 -24.83
C ILE A 362 12.74 -9.36 -25.14
N LYS A 363 12.32 -9.71 -26.37
CA LYS A 363 11.94 -11.07 -26.76
C LYS A 363 13.09 -12.05 -26.70
N ASN A 364 14.28 -11.60 -27.10
CA ASN A 364 15.47 -12.44 -27.15
C ASN A 364 16.35 -12.32 -25.90
N PHE A 365 15.87 -11.70 -24.84
CA PHE A 365 16.60 -11.51 -23.59
C PHE A 365 17.98 -10.84 -23.78
N ASN A 366 18.16 -9.99 -24.80
CA ASN A 366 19.43 -9.33 -25.08
C ASN A 366 19.92 -8.45 -23.94
N TRP A 367 19.00 -7.94 -23.12
CA TRP A 367 19.30 -7.18 -21.90
C TRP A 367 20.12 -7.97 -20.87
N LEU A 368 20.02 -9.33 -20.83
CA LEU A 368 20.85 -10.15 -19.95
C LEU A 368 22.34 -10.14 -20.35
N LYS A 369 22.64 -9.82 -21.59
CA LYS A 369 24.03 -9.71 -22.08
C LYS A 369 24.61 -8.32 -21.84
N TYR A 370 23.74 -7.32 -21.70
CA TYR A 370 24.13 -5.94 -21.47
C TYR A 370 24.40 -5.65 -19.98
N HIS A 371 23.70 -6.31 -19.06
CA HIS A 371 23.91 -6.25 -17.62
C HIS A 371 24.83 -7.36 -17.13
#